data_ed31c4e90a59cf3a21c93e8f3e97af79
#
_entry.id   ed31c4e90a59cf3a21c93e8f3e97af79
#
_cell.length_a   1.000
_cell.length_b   1.000
_cell.length_c   1.000
_cell.angle_alpha   90.00
_cell.angle_beta   90.00
_cell.angle_gamma   90.00
#
_symmetry.space_group_name_H-M   'P 1'
#
loop_
_entity.id
_entity.type
_entity.pdbx_description
1 polymer ?
#
loop_
_entity_poly.entity_id
_entity_poly.type
_entity_poly.pdbx_seq_one_letter_code
_entity_poly.pdbx_strand_id
1 'polypeptide(L)'
;MNLSVAIVDIIGIPYDGTTLEKRGLGGSESAVILMSKELTKLGFSVTVFNNCVDDAKPGIYDGVSYRNVKDIPDNEQFDVVISSRTVFPFVPKQLQNMINFDASAFSFMRTHAKLKIVWMHDTFCAGDHILENLVVNGFIDELFTLS
;
A
#
# COMPACT_ATOMS: atom_id res chain seq x y z
N MET A 1 14.70 -4.58 -17.40
CA MET A 1 13.93 -3.37 -17.04
C MET A 1 13.24 -3.62 -15.70
N ASN A 2 13.48 -2.74 -14.74
CA ASN A 2 12.92 -2.93 -13.40
C ASN A 2 11.56 -2.24 -13.30
N LEU A 3 10.52 -3.02 -13.03
CA LEU A 3 9.21 -2.45 -12.72
C LEU A 3 9.22 -1.86 -11.31
N SER A 4 8.54 -0.74 -11.13
CA SER A 4 8.41 -0.08 -9.85
C SER A 4 7.11 -0.50 -9.18
N VAL A 5 7.21 -0.90 -7.91
CA VAL A 5 6.08 -1.33 -7.09
C VAL A 5 6.02 -0.47 -5.84
N ALA A 6 4.88 0.12 -5.58
CA ALA A 6 4.59 0.77 -4.30
C ALA A 6 3.61 -0.09 -3.53
N ILE A 7 3.92 -0.39 -2.28
CA ILE A 7 2.98 -1.02 -1.34
C ILE A 7 2.57 0.04 -0.35
N VAL A 8 1.27 0.32 -0.26
CA VAL A 8 0.71 1.34 0.62
C VAL A 8 -0.02 0.67 1.77
N ASP A 9 0.46 0.89 2.99
CA ASP A 9 -0.11 0.33 4.21
C ASP A 9 -0.42 1.45 5.21
N ILE A 10 -1.62 2.00 5.12
CA ILE A 10 -2.04 3.15 5.94
C ILE A 10 -2.80 2.72 7.20
N ILE A 11 -3.18 1.46 7.31
CA ILE A 11 -3.95 0.94 8.45
C ILE A 11 -3.03 0.33 9.51
N GLY A 12 -1.86 -0.16 9.10
CA GLY A 12 -0.94 -0.84 9.99
C GLY A 12 -0.30 0.05 11.05
N ILE A 13 0.23 -0.59 12.09
CA ILE A 13 1.09 0.09 13.06
C ILE A 13 2.40 0.50 12.37
N PRO A 14 3.13 1.49 12.92
CA PRO A 14 4.42 1.89 12.34
C PRO A 14 5.43 0.75 12.32
N TYR A 15 6.10 0.55 11.18
CA TYR A 15 7.18 -0.42 11.03
C TYR A 15 8.13 -0.02 9.90
N ASP A 16 9.34 -0.56 9.93
CA ASP A 16 10.31 -0.49 8.85
C ASP A 16 10.87 -1.88 8.56
N GLY A 17 11.82 -1.99 7.66
CA GLY A 17 12.40 -3.27 7.26
C GLY A 17 13.13 -4.03 8.37
N THR A 18 13.43 -3.41 9.50
CA THR A 18 14.10 -4.04 10.64
C THR A 18 13.14 -4.42 11.77
N THR A 19 11.91 -3.96 11.74
CA THR A 19 10.97 -4.10 12.86
C THR A 19 10.69 -5.56 13.19
N LEU A 20 10.53 -6.40 12.16
CA LEU A 20 10.23 -7.83 12.34
C LEU A 20 11.31 -8.56 13.15
N GLU A 21 12.56 -8.11 13.07
CA GLU A 21 13.69 -8.67 13.82
C GLU A 21 13.75 -8.19 15.27
N LYS A 22 13.14 -7.03 15.54
CA LYS A 22 13.22 -6.37 16.84
C LYS A 22 12.03 -6.68 17.76
N ARG A 23 10.87 -6.94 17.17
CA ARG A 23 9.62 -7.18 17.93
C ARG A 23 8.62 -7.96 17.10
N GLY A 24 7.60 -8.49 17.77
CA GLY A 24 6.47 -9.11 17.10
C GLY A 24 5.65 -8.08 16.31
N LEU A 25 5.23 -8.48 15.14
CA LEU A 25 4.32 -7.72 14.30
C LEU A 25 3.08 -8.55 13.99
N GLY A 26 2.00 -7.87 13.64
CA GLY A 26 0.82 -8.53 13.10
C GLY A 26 1.13 -9.25 11.78
N GLY A 27 0.27 -10.20 11.42
CA GLY A 27 0.47 -10.99 10.19
C GLY A 27 0.50 -10.14 8.93
N SER A 28 -0.31 -9.09 8.89
CA SER A 28 -0.39 -8.22 7.70
C SER A 28 0.88 -7.40 7.51
N GLU A 29 1.41 -6.82 8.57
CA GLU A 29 2.66 -6.04 8.53
C GLU A 29 3.85 -6.93 8.20
N SER A 30 3.90 -8.11 8.81
CA SER A 30 4.94 -9.11 8.50
C SER A 30 4.87 -9.54 7.04
N ALA A 31 3.68 -9.73 6.50
CA ALA A 31 3.48 -10.11 5.11
C ALA A 31 4.00 -9.02 4.15
N VAL A 32 3.76 -7.75 4.45
CA VAL A 32 4.28 -6.64 3.63
C VAL A 32 5.81 -6.64 3.62
N ILE A 33 6.45 -6.79 4.80
CA ILE A 33 7.91 -6.82 4.90
C ILE A 33 8.48 -7.99 4.06
N LEU A 34 7.93 -9.19 4.24
CA LEU A 34 8.43 -10.38 3.56
C LEU A 34 8.19 -10.32 2.04
N MET A 35 6.98 -9.89 1.62
CA MET A 35 6.66 -9.72 0.21
C MET A 35 7.59 -8.71 -0.46
N SER A 36 7.85 -7.60 0.21
CA SER A 36 8.73 -6.55 -0.31
C SER A 36 10.14 -7.05 -0.56
N LYS A 37 10.68 -7.85 0.38
CA LYS A 37 11.99 -8.47 0.23
C LYS A 37 12.03 -9.42 -0.97
N GLU A 38 11.01 -10.26 -1.11
CA GLU A 38 10.96 -11.23 -2.22
C GLU A 38 10.80 -10.54 -3.58
N LEU A 39 9.96 -9.51 -3.66
CA LEU A 39 9.81 -8.73 -4.90
C LEU A 39 11.15 -8.07 -5.29
N THR A 40 11.89 -7.55 -4.31
CA THR A 40 13.20 -6.95 -4.56
C THR A 40 14.20 -7.98 -5.08
N LYS A 41 14.19 -9.19 -4.53
CA LYS A 41 15.03 -10.30 -5.03
C LYS A 41 14.69 -10.69 -6.46
N LEU A 42 13.42 -10.52 -6.86
CA LEU A 42 12.98 -10.80 -8.23
C LEU A 42 13.32 -9.67 -9.21
N GLY A 43 13.92 -8.57 -8.75
CA GLY A 43 14.35 -7.48 -9.59
C GLY A 43 13.41 -6.29 -9.64
N PHE A 44 12.34 -6.28 -8.85
CA PHE A 44 11.46 -5.11 -8.77
C PHE A 44 12.07 -4.01 -7.91
N SER A 45 11.78 -2.75 -8.26
CA SER A 45 12.09 -1.60 -7.42
C SER A 45 10.91 -1.38 -6.48
N VAL A 46 11.07 -1.64 -5.18
CA VAL A 46 9.97 -1.67 -4.23
C VAL A 46 10.08 -0.52 -3.23
N THR A 47 8.98 0.21 -3.08
CA THR A 47 8.81 1.23 -2.04
C THR A 47 7.60 0.87 -1.18
N VAL A 48 7.77 0.87 0.13
CA VAL A 48 6.68 0.70 1.09
C VAL A 48 6.34 2.06 1.68
N PHE A 49 5.10 2.49 1.53
CA PHE A 49 4.57 3.70 2.16
C PHE A 49 3.69 3.26 3.33
N ASN A 50 4.06 3.64 4.53
CA ASN A 50 3.31 3.31 5.74
C ASN A 50 3.35 4.47 6.73
N ASN A 51 2.93 4.22 7.96
CA ASN A 51 2.93 5.23 9.02
C ASN A 51 4.25 5.27 9.80
N CYS A 52 5.38 5.01 9.13
CA CYS A 52 6.68 4.95 9.83
C CYS A 52 7.03 6.29 10.45
N VAL A 53 7.17 6.27 11.78
CA VAL A 53 7.53 7.41 12.64
C VAL A 53 8.28 6.87 13.86
N ASP A 54 9.03 7.73 14.54
CA ASP A 54 9.71 7.40 15.79
C ASP A 54 10.66 6.19 15.66
N ASP A 55 10.29 5.04 16.19
CA ASP A 55 11.12 3.83 16.21
C ASP A 55 11.14 3.10 14.86
N ALA A 56 10.18 3.39 13.98
CA ALA A 56 10.11 2.84 12.64
C ALA A 56 10.44 3.96 11.65
N LYS A 57 11.68 3.98 11.16
CA LYS A 57 12.20 5.13 10.41
C LYS A 57 12.18 4.90 8.90
N PRO A 58 11.88 5.97 8.13
CA PRO A 58 12.13 5.93 6.68
C PRO A 58 13.58 5.59 6.38
N GLY A 59 13.80 4.85 5.30
CA GLY A 59 15.13 4.44 4.88
C GLY A 59 15.09 3.28 3.92
N ILE A 60 16.26 2.76 3.58
CA ILE A 60 16.39 1.59 2.71
C ILE A 60 16.85 0.40 3.56
N TYR A 61 16.06 -0.67 3.57
CA TYR A 61 16.33 -1.89 4.32
C TYR A 61 16.17 -3.09 3.39
N ASP A 62 17.20 -3.92 3.28
CA ASP A 62 17.20 -5.08 2.37
C ASP A 62 16.83 -4.71 0.91
N GLY A 63 17.25 -3.53 0.46
CA GLY A 63 16.94 -3.04 -0.87
C GLY A 63 15.55 -2.46 -1.05
N VAL A 64 14.71 -2.48 -0.02
CA VAL A 64 13.35 -1.92 -0.02
C VAL A 64 13.40 -0.51 0.56
N SER A 65 12.80 0.46 -0.13
CA SER A 65 12.66 1.83 0.36
C SER A 65 11.40 1.93 1.23
N TYR A 66 11.56 2.38 2.47
CA TYR A 66 10.45 2.64 3.40
C TYR A 66 10.27 4.14 3.56
N ARG A 67 9.07 4.63 3.30
CA ARG A 67 8.76 6.06 3.36
C ARG A 67 7.44 6.27 4.11
N ASN A 68 7.32 7.42 4.77
CA ASN A 68 6.05 7.79 5.38
C ASN A 68 5.02 8.06 4.27
N VAL A 69 3.80 7.56 4.46
CA VAL A 69 2.72 7.70 3.49
C VAL A 69 2.36 9.17 3.22
N LYS A 70 2.62 10.08 4.16
CA LYS A 70 2.40 11.52 3.99
C LYS A 70 3.40 12.18 3.04
N ASP A 71 4.50 11.50 2.75
CA ASP A 71 5.58 12.04 1.93
C ASP A 71 5.53 11.54 0.48
N ILE A 72 4.41 10.98 0.05
CA ILE A 72 4.25 10.55 -1.36
C ILE A 72 4.20 11.80 -2.24
N PRO A 73 5.15 11.98 -3.17
CA PRO A 73 5.15 13.15 -4.05
C PRO A 73 4.10 13.01 -5.16
N ASP A 74 3.51 14.14 -5.53
CA ASP A 74 2.43 14.20 -6.53
C ASP A 74 2.85 13.76 -7.92
N ASN A 75 4.14 13.82 -8.24
CA ASN A 75 4.67 13.54 -9.58
C ASN A 75 5.35 12.17 -9.69
N GLU A 76 5.36 11.37 -8.64
CA GLU A 76 5.97 10.05 -8.67
C GLU A 76 5.01 9.03 -9.27
N GLN A 77 5.50 8.23 -10.21
CA GLN A 77 4.72 7.20 -10.88
C GLN A 77 5.25 5.82 -10.54
N PHE A 78 4.33 4.86 -10.43
CA PHE A 78 4.66 3.46 -10.20
C PHE A 78 3.99 2.59 -11.26
N ASP A 79 4.65 1.52 -11.65
CA ASP A 79 4.04 0.53 -12.54
C ASP A 79 2.90 -0.20 -11.81
N VAL A 80 3.11 -0.52 -10.53
CA VAL A 80 2.12 -1.23 -9.71
C VAL A 80 1.99 -0.52 -8.37
N VAL A 81 0.76 -0.31 -7.93
CA VAL A 81 0.45 0.11 -6.55
C VAL A 81 -0.41 -0.97 -5.90
N ILE A 82 0.06 -1.47 -4.77
CA ILE A 82 -0.64 -2.46 -3.96
C ILE A 82 -1.07 -1.79 -2.66
N SER A 83 -2.38 -1.74 -2.42
CA SER A 83 -2.90 -1.25 -1.14
C SER A 83 -3.16 -2.43 -0.22
N SER A 84 -2.57 -2.40 0.97
CA SER A 84 -2.75 -3.43 1.99
C SER A 84 -4.01 -3.17 2.80
N ARG A 85 -4.95 -4.09 2.75
CA ARG A 85 -6.16 -4.18 3.59
C ARG A 85 -7.20 -3.07 3.41
N THR A 86 -7.02 -2.15 2.48
CA THR A 86 -7.98 -1.06 2.29
C THR A 86 -8.03 -0.58 0.86
N VAL A 87 -9.19 -0.06 0.47
CA VAL A 87 -9.39 0.58 -0.83
C VAL A 87 -9.08 2.08 -0.80
N PHE A 88 -8.80 2.66 0.36
CA PHE A 88 -8.70 4.11 0.54
C PHE A 88 -7.75 4.82 -0.42
N PRO A 89 -6.55 4.27 -0.74
CA PRO A 89 -5.66 4.93 -1.69
C PRO A 89 -6.24 5.10 -3.10
N PHE A 90 -7.24 4.31 -3.45
CA PHE A 90 -7.83 4.31 -4.79
C PHE A 90 -9.19 5.02 -4.86
N VAL A 91 -9.68 5.57 -3.74
CA VAL A 91 -10.97 6.24 -3.71
C VAL A 91 -10.84 7.61 -4.38
N PRO A 92 -11.57 7.85 -5.48
CA PRO A 92 -11.53 9.15 -6.12
C PRO A 92 -12.21 10.21 -5.24
N LYS A 93 -11.84 11.46 -5.46
CA LYS A 93 -12.30 12.59 -4.64
C LYS A 93 -13.82 12.67 -4.54
N GLN A 94 -14.53 12.36 -5.63
CA GLN A 94 -15.99 12.44 -5.68
C GLN A 94 -16.68 11.34 -4.87
N LEU A 95 -15.99 10.29 -4.45
CA LEU A 95 -16.55 9.21 -3.63
C LEU A 95 -16.08 9.23 -2.17
N GLN A 96 -15.28 10.19 -1.77
CA GLN A 96 -14.71 10.23 -0.42
C GLN A 96 -15.78 10.43 0.67
N ASN A 97 -16.91 11.04 0.34
CA ASN A 97 -18.02 11.18 1.28
C ASN A 97 -18.71 9.87 1.62
N MET A 98 -18.43 8.79 0.89
CA MET A 98 -18.96 7.46 1.16
C MET A 98 -18.13 6.66 2.17
N ILE A 99 -17.01 7.21 2.63
CA ILE A 99 -16.12 6.58 3.60
C ILE A 99 -15.83 7.52 4.76
N ASN A 100 -15.60 6.97 5.95
CA ASN A 100 -15.28 7.73 7.17
C ASN A 100 -13.76 7.90 7.33
N PHE A 101 -13.09 8.28 6.24
CA PHE A 101 -11.64 8.45 6.23
C PHE A 101 -11.28 9.51 5.21
N ASP A 102 -10.46 10.48 5.59
CA ASP A 102 -9.96 11.48 4.64
C ASP A 102 -8.87 10.85 3.76
N ALA A 103 -9.28 10.38 2.61
CA ALA A 103 -8.38 9.75 1.64
C ALA A 103 -7.83 10.73 0.61
N SER A 104 -8.06 12.04 0.78
CA SER A 104 -7.67 13.05 -0.23
C SER A 104 -6.18 13.02 -0.53
N ALA A 105 -5.34 12.76 0.49
CA ALA A 105 -3.89 12.66 0.33
C ALA A 105 -3.46 11.48 -0.56
N PHE A 106 -4.32 10.48 -0.72
CA PHE A 106 -3.99 9.24 -1.47
C PHE A 106 -4.71 9.12 -2.79
N SER A 107 -5.71 9.95 -3.05
CA SER A 107 -6.56 9.81 -4.24
C SER A 107 -5.78 9.94 -5.56
N PHE A 108 -4.65 10.62 -5.54
CA PHE A 108 -3.81 10.77 -6.73
C PHE A 108 -3.15 9.45 -7.15
N MET A 109 -3.03 8.49 -6.25
CA MET A 109 -2.36 7.21 -6.53
C MET A 109 -2.95 6.50 -7.74
N ARG A 110 -4.24 6.62 -7.96
CA ARG A 110 -4.90 6.01 -9.11
C ARG A 110 -4.46 6.61 -10.45
N THR A 111 -3.98 7.86 -10.44
CA THR A 111 -3.49 8.53 -11.64
C THR A 111 -2.01 8.27 -11.89
N HIS A 112 -1.31 7.76 -10.88
CA HIS A 112 0.14 7.52 -10.93
C HIS A 112 0.51 6.04 -10.98
N ALA A 113 -0.46 5.15 -11.13
CA ALA A 113 -0.24 3.72 -11.19
C ALA A 113 -0.85 3.13 -12.46
N LYS A 114 -0.09 2.28 -13.14
CA LYS A 114 -0.59 1.54 -14.31
C LYS A 114 -1.49 0.38 -13.88
N LEU A 115 -1.15 -0.28 -12.76
CA LEU A 115 -1.90 -1.39 -12.20
C LEU A 115 -2.17 -1.12 -10.73
N LYS A 116 -3.44 -1.22 -10.33
CA LYS A 116 -3.91 -0.91 -8.97
C LYS A 116 -4.50 -2.18 -8.36
N ILE A 117 -3.88 -2.62 -7.27
CA ILE A 117 -4.21 -3.88 -6.60
C ILE A 117 -4.60 -3.60 -5.16
N VAL A 118 -5.68 -4.23 -4.69
CA VAL A 118 -5.97 -4.32 -3.25
C VAL A 118 -5.58 -5.71 -2.78
N TRP A 119 -4.74 -5.78 -1.77
CA TRP A 119 -4.29 -7.03 -1.15
C TRP A 119 -5.03 -7.21 0.18
N MET A 120 -5.99 -8.12 0.16
CA MET A 120 -6.78 -8.44 1.35
C MET A 120 -6.11 -9.53 2.16
N HIS A 121 -5.91 -9.25 3.43
CA HIS A 121 -5.33 -10.20 4.38
C HIS A 121 -6.40 -10.88 5.22
N ASP A 122 -7.60 -10.31 5.25
CA ASP A 122 -8.74 -10.77 6.04
C ASP A 122 -9.96 -11.02 5.15
N THR A 123 -11.07 -11.38 5.75
CA THR A 123 -12.32 -11.64 5.02
C THR A 123 -12.95 -10.38 4.43
N PHE A 124 -12.56 -9.21 4.91
CA PHE A 124 -13.02 -7.93 4.38
C PHE A 124 -11.90 -6.91 4.50
N CYS A 125 -12.00 -5.82 3.76
CA CYS A 125 -11.08 -4.69 3.84
C CYS A 125 -11.81 -3.42 4.28
N ALA A 126 -11.05 -2.45 4.79
CA ALA A 126 -11.62 -1.15 5.12
C ALA A 126 -12.12 -0.49 3.82
N GLY A 127 -13.36 -0.04 3.83
CA GLY A 127 -14.01 0.54 2.65
C GLY A 127 -14.65 -0.49 1.72
N ASP A 128 -14.84 -1.74 2.15
CA ASP A 128 -15.39 -2.80 1.30
C ASP A 128 -16.80 -2.52 0.82
N HIS A 129 -17.58 -1.69 1.52
CA HIS A 129 -18.92 -1.28 1.10
C HIS A 129 -18.95 -0.51 -0.23
N ILE A 130 -17.82 0.02 -0.68
CA ILE A 130 -17.71 0.68 -1.99
C ILE A 130 -16.81 -0.08 -2.96
N LEU A 131 -16.32 -1.26 -2.56
CA LEU A 131 -15.36 -2.05 -3.34
C LEU A 131 -15.90 -2.37 -4.75
N GLU A 132 -17.15 -2.83 -4.84
CA GLU A 132 -17.76 -3.16 -6.12
C GLU A 132 -17.80 -1.94 -7.05
N ASN A 133 -18.19 -0.78 -6.52
CA ASN A 133 -18.20 0.47 -7.28
C ASN A 133 -16.82 0.79 -7.84
N LEU A 134 -15.77 0.66 -7.02
CA LEU A 134 -14.40 0.97 -7.44
C LEU A 134 -13.90 0.01 -8.51
N VAL A 135 -14.24 -1.27 -8.41
CA VAL A 135 -13.86 -2.28 -9.41
C VAL A 135 -14.59 -2.05 -10.72
N VAL A 136 -15.91 -1.87 -10.68
CA VAL A 136 -16.74 -1.67 -11.88
C VAL A 136 -16.33 -0.41 -12.64
N ASN A 137 -15.95 0.65 -11.94
CA ASN A 137 -15.56 1.92 -12.56
C ASN A 137 -14.06 2.03 -12.86
N GLY A 138 -13.29 0.94 -12.71
CA GLY A 138 -11.89 0.89 -13.10
C GLY A 138 -10.92 1.61 -12.16
N PHE A 139 -11.30 1.89 -10.92
CA PHE A 139 -10.41 2.49 -9.93
C PHE A 139 -9.52 1.46 -9.23
N ILE A 140 -9.89 0.19 -9.32
CA ILE A 140 -9.13 -0.97 -8.85
C ILE A 140 -9.11 -1.99 -9.97
N ASP A 141 -7.94 -2.50 -10.31
CA ASP A 141 -7.77 -3.47 -11.40
C ASP A 141 -7.84 -4.91 -10.91
N GLU A 142 -7.26 -5.19 -9.75
CA GLU A 142 -7.16 -6.54 -9.22
C GLU A 142 -7.39 -6.57 -7.72
N LEU A 143 -7.91 -7.68 -7.25
CA LEU A 143 -8.14 -7.96 -5.83
C LEU A 143 -7.45 -9.27 -5.48
N PHE A 144 -6.43 -9.22 -4.63
CA PHE A 144 -5.77 -10.41 -4.12
C PHE A 144 -6.33 -10.74 -2.75
N THR A 145 -6.72 -12.00 -2.57
CA THR A 145 -7.24 -12.50 -1.29
C THR A 145 -6.39 -13.67 -0.81
N LEU A 146 -6.31 -13.83 0.49
CA LEU A 146 -5.80 -15.05 1.08
C LEU A 146 -6.93 -16.07 1.15
N SER A 147 -6.69 -17.21 0.58
CA SER A 147 -7.67 -18.29 0.59
C SER A 147 -7.36 -19.31 1.68
#